data_349ec9adc7616cda5fdfc3d37819ded3
#
_entry.id   349ec9adc7616cda5fdfc3d37819ded3
#
_cell.length_a   1.000
_cell.length_b   1.000
_cell.length_c   1.000
_cell.angle_alpha   90.00
_cell.angle_beta   90.00
_cell.angle_gamma   90.00
#
_symmetry.space_group_name_H-M   'P 1'
#
loop_
_entity.id
_entity.type
_entity.pdbx_description
1 polymer ?
#
loop_
_entity_poly.entity_id
_entity_poly.type
_entity_poly.pdbx_seq_one_letter_code
_entity_poly.pdbx_strand_id
1 'polypeptide(L)'
;MDNSEILVQAEQILGKKLRCRVPFEHLMFFPNGDVCTCCPALVNHYTLGNIFEQSYDEIWNGEKARVFRQSVIDGDYKFCNLNSCLTLKNLKNNSMYNCSDEDWQRALSAKMPKEVHFNIDTNCNVRCIMCRDKNLNMKEWTSKYGEIIDSVLIPLLQEANQIYIDGAGELFASELCKKILLKITTTYPNIKINMITNGILASPENFEKYNLYGHISSLEVSMHALTKETYNKIVLGGDYDKVMANLKFLSELKQNNGIKRFWLNFVVNAYNYQEMVGFQKFANSIGAMVNFWEYRKWGSAKLDEKYDEVAVF
;
A
#
# COMPACT_ATOMS: atom_id res chain seq x y z
N MET A 1 -25.29 6.27 0.18
CA MET A 1 -25.41 7.08 1.43
C MET A 1 -24.53 8.29 1.27
N ASP A 2 -24.97 9.44 1.74
CA ASP A 2 -24.08 10.58 1.84
C ASP A 2 -23.12 10.43 3.05
N ASN A 3 -22.11 11.29 3.13
CA ASN A 3 -21.13 11.20 4.22
C ASN A 3 -21.78 11.40 5.60
N SER A 4 -22.85 12.18 5.72
CA SER A 4 -23.50 12.46 7.00
C SER A 4 -24.23 11.23 7.56
N GLU A 5 -24.89 10.47 6.74
CA GLU A 5 -25.56 9.21 7.12
C GLU A 5 -24.52 8.18 7.60
N ILE A 6 -23.38 8.08 6.88
CA ILE A 6 -22.30 7.16 7.25
C ILE A 6 -21.67 7.55 8.59
N LEU A 7 -21.46 8.84 8.83
CA LEU A 7 -20.92 9.35 10.09
C LEU A 7 -21.84 9.00 11.27
N VAL A 8 -23.15 9.26 11.14
CA VAL A 8 -24.13 8.91 12.19
C VAL A 8 -24.07 7.41 12.52
N GLN A 9 -24.06 6.55 11.50
CA GLN A 9 -23.97 5.11 11.71
C GLN A 9 -22.64 4.69 12.36
N ALA A 10 -21.50 5.28 11.92
CA ALA A 10 -20.20 5.00 12.48
C ALA A 10 -20.11 5.40 13.98
N GLU A 11 -20.63 6.57 14.33
CA GLU A 11 -20.66 7.06 15.71
C GLU A 11 -21.60 6.24 16.61
N GLN A 12 -22.73 5.77 16.09
CA GLN A 12 -23.59 4.82 16.78
C GLN A 12 -22.88 3.50 17.08
N ILE A 13 -22.13 2.96 16.10
CA ILE A 13 -21.37 1.72 16.28
C ILE A 13 -20.25 1.88 17.31
N LEU A 14 -19.59 3.03 17.34
CA LEU A 14 -18.47 3.32 18.25
C LEU A 14 -18.94 3.75 19.66
N GLY A 15 -20.16 4.28 19.78
CA GLY A 15 -20.63 4.94 21.00
C GLY A 15 -19.91 6.25 21.31
N LYS A 16 -19.19 6.83 20.33
CA LYS A 16 -18.43 8.09 20.45
C LYS A 16 -18.23 8.71 19.09
N LYS A 17 -17.75 9.98 19.06
CA LYS A 17 -17.37 10.65 17.80
C LYS A 17 -16.31 9.86 17.05
N LEU A 18 -16.47 9.79 15.72
CA LEU A 18 -15.47 9.25 14.82
C LEU A 18 -14.21 10.13 14.85
N ARG A 19 -13.04 9.50 15.04
CA ARG A 19 -11.74 10.18 15.06
C ARG A 19 -10.80 9.43 14.12
N CYS A 20 -10.39 10.05 13.02
CA CYS A 20 -9.44 9.45 12.10
C CYS A 20 -8.03 10.03 12.32
N ARG A 21 -7.08 9.20 12.77
CA ARG A 21 -5.69 9.63 13.01
C ARG A 21 -4.86 9.72 11.73
N VAL A 22 -5.32 9.12 10.62
CA VAL A 22 -4.56 9.07 9.36
C VAL A 22 -4.02 10.44 8.91
N PRO A 23 -4.79 11.55 8.91
CA PRO A 23 -4.27 12.84 8.46
C PRO A 23 -3.17 13.45 9.34
N PHE A 24 -2.97 12.91 10.53
CA PHE A 24 -2.02 13.42 11.52
C PHE A 24 -0.78 12.55 11.64
N GLU A 25 -0.83 11.29 11.17
CA GLU A 25 0.24 10.33 11.39
C GLU A 25 0.76 9.70 10.10
N HIS A 26 0.12 9.93 8.95
CA HIS A 26 0.36 9.19 7.73
C HIS A 26 0.69 10.10 6.54
N LEU A 27 1.63 9.67 5.71
CA LEU A 27 2.02 10.37 4.49
C LEU A 27 2.28 9.37 3.36
N MET A 28 1.76 9.67 2.18
CA MET A 28 1.91 8.87 0.96
C MET A 28 2.54 9.70 -0.14
N PHE A 29 3.57 9.16 -0.77
CA PHE A 29 4.24 9.74 -1.93
C PHE A 29 3.88 9.00 -3.20
N PHE A 30 3.59 9.72 -4.28
CA PHE A 30 3.22 9.17 -5.58
C PHE A 30 4.29 9.44 -6.63
N PRO A 31 4.31 8.70 -7.77
CA PRO A 31 5.39 8.79 -8.75
C PRO A 31 5.63 10.20 -9.28
N ASN A 32 4.57 11.00 -9.47
CA ASN A 32 4.63 12.38 -9.96
C ASN A 32 5.02 13.42 -8.90
N GLY A 33 5.39 12.98 -7.70
CA GLY A 33 5.74 13.87 -6.58
C GLY A 33 4.57 14.31 -5.71
N ASP A 34 3.34 13.98 -6.07
CA ASP A 34 2.17 14.29 -5.26
C ASP A 34 2.26 13.63 -3.89
N VAL A 35 1.80 14.37 -2.88
CA VAL A 35 1.79 13.92 -1.49
C VAL A 35 0.36 13.96 -0.95
N CYS A 36 -0.07 12.84 -0.41
CA CYS A 36 -1.39 12.68 0.22
C CYS A 36 -1.25 12.13 1.63
N THR A 37 -2.28 12.28 2.43
CA THR A 37 -2.35 11.63 3.76
C THR A 37 -3.06 10.29 3.71
N CYS A 38 -3.86 10.04 2.68
CA CYS A 38 -4.63 8.81 2.50
C CYS A 38 -4.68 8.47 1.01
N CYS A 39 -5.10 7.25 0.67
CA CYS A 39 -5.27 6.84 -0.72
C CYS A 39 -6.17 7.84 -1.48
N PRO A 40 -5.76 8.35 -2.65
CA PRO A 40 -6.50 9.37 -3.40
C PRO A 40 -7.97 9.04 -3.64
N ALA A 41 -8.29 7.76 -3.92
CA ALA A 41 -9.68 7.30 -4.09
C ALA A 41 -10.53 7.42 -2.81
N LEU A 42 -9.89 7.48 -1.64
CA LEU A 42 -10.57 7.62 -0.33
C LEU A 42 -10.68 9.07 0.14
N VAL A 43 -9.96 9.99 -0.50
CA VAL A 43 -9.93 11.42 -0.14
C VAL A 43 -10.29 12.31 -1.34
N ASN A 44 -11.15 11.84 -2.23
CA ASN A 44 -11.62 12.59 -3.39
C ASN A 44 -10.48 13.27 -4.18
N HIS A 45 -9.34 12.57 -4.32
CA HIS A 45 -8.12 13.06 -4.97
C HIS A 45 -7.51 14.32 -4.34
N TYR A 46 -7.75 14.56 -3.04
CA TYR A 46 -7.19 15.72 -2.33
C TYR A 46 -5.69 15.52 -2.07
N THR A 47 -4.85 16.32 -2.71
CA THR A 47 -3.39 16.35 -2.52
C THR A 47 -2.99 17.45 -1.55
N LEU A 48 -2.04 17.15 -0.65
CA LEU A 48 -1.48 18.15 0.28
C LEU A 48 -0.51 19.09 -0.43
N GLY A 49 0.23 18.57 -1.40
CA GLY A 49 1.22 19.30 -2.18
C GLY A 49 2.05 18.38 -3.07
N ASN A 50 3.17 18.87 -3.60
CA ASN A 50 4.09 18.13 -4.43
C ASN A 50 5.52 18.26 -3.89
N ILE A 51 6.19 17.14 -3.59
CA ILE A 51 7.52 17.11 -2.95
C ILE A 51 8.65 17.57 -3.90
N PHE A 52 8.40 17.66 -5.19
CA PHE A 52 9.34 18.21 -6.15
C PHE A 52 9.29 19.74 -6.24
N GLU A 53 8.23 20.35 -5.71
CA GLU A 53 7.95 21.80 -5.82
C GLU A 53 7.98 22.49 -4.47
N GLN A 54 7.78 21.74 -3.38
CA GLN A 54 7.61 22.29 -2.04
C GLN A 54 8.48 21.51 -1.04
N SER A 55 8.91 22.18 0.01
CA SER A 55 9.54 21.53 1.14
C SER A 55 8.53 20.65 1.91
N TYR A 56 9.06 19.71 2.67
CA TYR A 56 8.22 18.87 3.56
C TYR A 56 7.38 19.71 4.51
N ASP A 57 7.97 20.77 5.10
CA ASP A 57 7.29 21.63 6.07
C ASP A 57 6.10 22.38 5.43
N GLU A 58 6.27 22.88 4.22
CA GLU A 58 5.19 23.53 3.44
C GLU A 58 4.06 22.55 3.10
N ILE A 59 4.37 21.27 2.90
CA ILE A 59 3.35 20.23 2.66
C ILE A 59 2.67 19.82 3.96
N TRP A 60 3.46 19.45 5.00
CA TRP A 60 2.94 18.87 6.24
C TRP A 60 2.22 19.90 7.11
N ASN A 61 2.73 21.14 7.18
CA ASN A 61 2.19 22.23 7.97
C ASN A 61 1.47 23.30 7.13
N GLY A 62 1.38 23.10 5.81
CA GLY A 62 0.74 24.02 4.88
C GLY A 62 -0.77 24.14 5.05
N GLU A 63 -1.35 25.07 4.32
CA GLU A 63 -2.78 25.38 4.40
C GLU A 63 -3.64 24.16 4.06
N LYS A 64 -3.32 23.43 2.98
CA LYS A 64 -4.08 22.25 2.56
C LYS A 64 -4.11 21.17 3.65
N ALA A 65 -2.98 20.90 4.30
CA ALA A 65 -2.91 19.93 5.39
C ALA A 65 -3.71 20.38 6.61
N ARG A 66 -3.62 21.68 6.96
CA ARG A 66 -4.39 22.25 8.08
C ARG A 66 -5.89 22.18 7.84
N VAL A 67 -6.35 22.59 6.66
CA VAL A 67 -7.78 22.55 6.30
C VAL A 67 -8.30 21.13 6.26
N PHE A 68 -7.52 20.16 5.75
CA PHE A 68 -7.91 18.74 5.79
C PHE A 68 -8.04 18.24 7.23
N ARG A 69 -7.02 18.46 8.07
CA ARG A 69 -7.03 18.06 9.48
C ARG A 69 -8.17 18.70 10.26
N GLN A 70 -8.44 19.99 9.99
CA GLN A 70 -9.55 20.70 10.63
C GLN A 70 -10.90 20.04 10.32
N SER A 71 -11.14 19.61 9.07
CA SER A 71 -12.38 18.93 8.72
C SER A 71 -12.59 17.61 9.49
N VAL A 72 -11.51 16.94 9.84
CA VAL A 72 -11.55 15.72 10.67
C VAL A 72 -11.78 16.06 12.14
N ILE A 73 -11.18 17.15 12.65
CA ILE A 73 -11.41 17.64 14.01
C ILE A 73 -12.86 18.09 14.20
N ASP A 74 -13.39 18.81 13.23
CA ASP A 74 -14.78 19.30 13.25
C ASP A 74 -15.80 18.16 13.08
N GLY A 75 -15.35 17.03 12.51
CA GLY A 75 -16.18 15.84 12.28
C GLY A 75 -17.01 15.90 11.01
N ASP A 76 -16.72 16.82 10.07
CA ASP A 76 -17.45 16.94 8.80
C ASP A 76 -16.90 16.05 7.69
N TYR A 77 -15.61 15.67 7.76
CA TYR A 77 -14.95 14.79 6.80
C TYR A 77 -15.15 15.14 5.32
N LYS A 78 -15.30 16.43 5.01
CA LYS A 78 -15.71 16.93 3.69
C LYS A 78 -14.80 16.51 2.52
N PHE A 79 -13.52 16.20 2.81
CA PHE A 79 -12.54 15.73 1.82
C PHE A 79 -12.52 14.21 1.67
N CYS A 80 -13.24 13.48 2.53
CA CYS A 80 -13.25 12.02 2.53
C CYS A 80 -14.37 11.44 1.70
N ASN A 81 -14.11 10.35 1.00
CA ASN A 81 -15.12 9.48 0.41
C ASN A 81 -15.41 8.34 1.39
N LEU A 82 -16.31 8.57 2.33
CA LEU A 82 -16.59 7.61 3.41
C LEU A 82 -17.22 6.32 2.88
N ASN A 83 -17.95 6.36 1.75
CA ASN A 83 -18.49 5.15 1.10
C ASN A 83 -17.39 4.18 0.66
N SER A 84 -16.24 4.70 0.23
CA SER A 84 -15.10 3.92 -0.25
C SER A 84 -14.09 3.60 0.84
N CYS A 85 -14.25 4.18 2.04
CA CYS A 85 -13.27 4.04 3.11
C CYS A 85 -13.25 2.62 3.68
N LEU A 86 -12.28 1.83 3.26
CA LEU A 86 -12.12 0.43 3.69
C LEU A 86 -11.92 0.28 5.21
N THR A 87 -11.33 1.27 5.84
CA THR A 87 -11.11 1.30 7.28
C THR A 87 -12.40 1.41 8.09
N LEU A 88 -13.45 2.03 7.54
CA LEU A 88 -14.77 2.06 8.18
C LEU A 88 -15.45 0.68 8.17
N LYS A 89 -15.14 -0.20 7.24
CA LYS A 89 -15.70 -1.55 7.19
C LYS A 89 -15.33 -2.41 8.42
N ASN A 90 -14.23 -2.09 9.10
CA ASN A 90 -13.80 -2.80 10.32
C ASN A 90 -13.63 -1.85 11.51
N LEU A 91 -14.58 -0.95 11.69
CA LEU A 91 -14.52 0.21 12.55
C LEU A 91 -14.14 -0.12 14.02
N LYS A 92 -14.76 -1.15 14.61
CA LYS A 92 -14.53 -1.52 16.02
C LYS A 92 -13.11 -2.00 16.30
N ASN A 93 -12.48 -2.66 15.32
CA ASN A 93 -11.17 -3.27 15.48
C ASN A 93 -10.05 -2.41 14.89
N ASN A 94 -10.38 -1.25 14.30
CA ASN A 94 -9.40 -0.38 13.68
C ASN A 94 -8.97 0.73 14.63
N SER A 95 -7.75 0.62 15.16
CA SER A 95 -7.17 1.60 16.09
C SER A 95 -7.03 3.01 15.52
N MET A 96 -7.01 3.17 14.18
CA MET A 96 -6.95 4.50 13.55
C MET A 96 -8.24 5.32 13.78
N TYR A 97 -9.36 4.65 14.02
CA TYR A 97 -10.66 5.30 14.30
C TYR A 97 -11.14 5.07 15.73
N ASN A 98 -10.92 3.88 16.27
CA ASN A 98 -11.28 3.53 17.64
C ASN A 98 -10.09 3.72 18.57
N CYS A 99 -9.51 4.91 18.58
CA CYS A 99 -8.38 5.25 19.44
C CYS A 99 -8.84 5.77 20.81
N SER A 100 -7.94 5.69 21.79
CA SER A 100 -8.10 6.34 23.09
C SER A 100 -8.02 7.86 22.97
N ASP A 101 -8.45 8.59 24.00
CA ASP A 101 -8.26 10.05 24.05
C ASP A 101 -6.77 10.41 24.05
N GLU A 102 -5.95 9.63 24.73
CA GLU A 102 -4.49 9.82 24.75
C GLU A 102 -3.87 9.67 23.37
N ASP A 103 -4.24 8.61 22.62
CA ASP A 103 -3.76 8.40 21.25
C ASP A 103 -4.21 9.51 20.32
N TRP A 104 -5.44 10.02 20.51
CA TRP A 104 -5.95 11.15 19.75
C TRP A 104 -5.15 12.42 20.01
N GLN A 105 -4.90 12.77 21.28
CA GLN A 105 -4.09 13.94 21.62
C GLN A 105 -2.66 13.82 21.11
N ARG A 106 -2.08 12.62 21.16
CA ARG A 106 -0.75 12.35 20.58
C ARG A 106 -0.75 12.58 19.05
N ALA A 107 -1.78 12.11 18.35
CA ALA A 107 -1.92 12.33 16.92
C ALA A 107 -2.03 13.82 16.58
N LEU A 108 -2.86 14.57 17.30
CA LEU A 108 -3.01 16.03 17.11
C LEU A 108 -1.70 16.80 17.28
N SER A 109 -0.80 16.32 18.12
CA SER A 109 0.49 16.94 18.42
C SER A 109 1.65 16.43 17.55
N ALA A 110 1.39 15.50 16.62
CA ALA A 110 2.43 14.89 15.79
C ALA A 110 3.09 15.92 14.87
N LYS A 111 4.41 16.02 14.95
CA LYS A 111 5.22 16.93 14.11
C LYS A 111 5.68 16.27 12.82
N MET A 112 5.77 14.94 12.82
CA MET A 112 6.23 14.12 11.70
C MET A 112 5.33 12.88 11.54
N PRO A 113 5.25 12.28 10.34
CA PRO A 113 4.47 11.08 10.12
C PRO A 113 5.04 9.90 10.94
N LYS A 114 4.15 9.06 11.43
CA LYS A 114 4.48 7.77 12.05
C LYS A 114 4.48 6.63 11.03
N GLU A 115 3.78 6.83 9.94
CA GLU A 115 3.68 5.88 8.83
C GLU A 115 3.93 6.61 7.51
N VAL A 116 4.82 6.06 6.69
CA VAL A 116 5.16 6.63 5.38
C VAL A 116 4.98 5.58 4.29
N HIS A 117 4.23 5.94 3.24
CA HIS A 117 4.04 5.12 2.06
C HIS A 117 4.87 5.62 0.88
N PHE A 118 5.69 4.75 0.34
CA PHE A 118 6.47 4.98 -0.88
C PHE A 118 5.84 4.25 -2.07
N ASN A 119 4.94 4.93 -2.75
CA ASN A 119 4.38 4.49 -4.03
C ASN A 119 4.98 5.33 -5.16
N ILE A 120 6.31 5.31 -5.31
CA ILE A 120 7.08 6.32 -6.03
C ILE A 120 7.70 5.87 -7.35
N ASP A 121 7.71 4.58 -7.65
CA ASP A 121 8.29 4.06 -8.89
C ASP A 121 7.33 3.09 -9.58
N THR A 122 7.21 3.24 -10.90
CA THR A 122 6.33 2.41 -11.72
C THR A 122 7.07 1.28 -12.43
N ASN A 123 8.38 1.14 -12.24
CA ASN A 123 9.14 0.05 -12.84
C ASN A 123 8.66 -1.31 -12.33
N CYS A 124 8.35 -2.21 -13.26
CA CYS A 124 7.90 -3.57 -12.97
C CYS A 124 8.48 -4.54 -13.97
N ASN A 125 8.88 -5.72 -13.52
CA ASN A 125 9.44 -6.79 -14.34
C ASN A 125 8.36 -7.65 -15.03
N VAL A 126 7.07 -7.37 -14.79
CA VAL A 126 5.92 -8.05 -15.42
C VAL A 126 4.87 -7.06 -15.91
N ARG A 127 3.92 -7.56 -16.70
CA ARG A 127 2.75 -6.81 -17.18
C ARG A 127 1.49 -7.61 -16.89
N CYS A 128 0.86 -7.38 -15.74
CA CYS A 128 -0.42 -8.01 -15.44
C CYS A 128 -1.52 -7.40 -16.30
N ILE A 129 -2.35 -8.24 -16.91
CA ILE A 129 -3.43 -7.80 -17.81
C ILE A 129 -4.46 -6.89 -17.14
N MET A 130 -4.59 -6.96 -15.81
CA MET A 130 -5.50 -6.15 -15.00
C MET A 130 -4.85 -4.91 -14.37
N CYS A 131 -3.56 -4.66 -14.64
CA CYS A 131 -2.87 -3.52 -14.03
C CYS A 131 -2.80 -2.35 -15.02
N ARG A 132 -1.94 -2.44 -16.04
CA ARG A 132 -1.76 -1.41 -17.06
C ARG A 132 -1.20 -2.03 -18.34
N ASP A 133 -1.56 -1.47 -19.48
CA ASP A 133 -1.14 -2.01 -20.79
C ASP A 133 0.32 -1.66 -21.10
N LYS A 134 0.79 -0.50 -20.68
CA LYS A 134 2.14 0.01 -20.99
C LYS A 134 2.92 0.30 -19.71
N ASN A 135 4.22 0.00 -19.73
CA ASN A 135 5.12 0.54 -18.72
C ASN A 135 5.18 2.06 -18.89
N LEU A 136 4.79 2.79 -17.87
CA LEU A 136 4.92 4.23 -17.84
C LEU A 136 6.41 4.57 -17.77
N ASN A 137 6.92 5.32 -18.76
CA ASN A 137 8.29 5.79 -18.71
C ASN A 137 8.38 6.99 -17.77
N MET A 138 8.70 6.71 -16.52
CA MET A 138 8.74 7.68 -15.43
C MET A 138 10.18 8.06 -15.07
N LYS A 139 11.14 7.94 -16.00
CA LYS A 139 12.57 8.17 -15.75
C LYS A 139 12.85 9.54 -15.09
N GLU A 140 12.14 10.58 -15.53
CA GLU A 140 12.29 11.92 -14.96
C GLU A 140 11.92 11.93 -13.47
N TRP A 141 10.77 11.37 -13.09
CA TRP A 141 10.31 11.35 -11.71
C TRP A 141 11.17 10.44 -10.84
N THR A 142 11.59 9.29 -11.36
CA THR A 142 12.53 8.40 -10.67
C THR A 142 13.85 9.12 -10.40
N SER A 143 14.36 9.94 -11.36
CA SER A 143 15.56 10.76 -11.17
C SER A 143 15.35 11.80 -10.07
N LYS A 144 14.25 12.58 -10.13
CA LYS A 144 13.92 13.58 -9.10
C LYS A 144 13.85 12.97 -7.70
N TYR A 145 13.20 11.81 -7.55
CA TYR A 145 13.22 11.10 -6.27
C TYR A 145 14.64 10.68 -5.87
N GLY A 146 15.46 10.23 -6.83
CA GLY A 146 16.86 9.87 -6.58
C GLY A 146 17.68 11.02 -5.98
N GLU A 147 17.40 12.26 -6.38
CA GLU A 147 18.06 13.47 -5.88
C GLU A 147 17.68 13.83 -4.44
N ILE A 148 16.43 13.55 -4.04
CA ILE A 148 15.89 13.92 -2.72
C ILE A 148 15.87 12.77 -1.70
N ILE A 149 16.31 11.56 -2.06
CA ILE A 149 16.30 10.42 -1.11
C ILE A 149 17.00 10.79 0.19
N ASP A 150 18.24 11.24 0.11
CA ASP A 150 19.10 11.44 1.27
C ASP A 150 18.78 12.73 2.03
N SER A 151 18.36 13.76 1.31
CA SER A 151 18.11 15.08 1.89
C SER A 151 16.69 15.27 2.40
N VAL A 152 15.73 14.53 1.86
CA VAL A 152 14.30 14.66 2.21
C VAL A 152 13.68 13.36 2.69
N LEU A 153 13.66 12.30 1.84
CA LEU A 153 12.86 11.11 2.14
C LEU A 153 13.38 10.34 3.36
N ILE A 154 14.67 10.15 3.49
CA ILE A 154 15.24 9.41 4.62
C ILE A 154 15.11 10.19 5.94
N PRO A 155 15.40 11.50 6.01
CA PRO A 155 15.14 12.30 7.23
C PRO A 155 13.68 12.30 7.70
N LEU A 156 12.69 12.19 6.79
CA LEU A 156 11.28 12.11 7.17
C LEU A 156 10.94 10.87 8.01
N LEU A 157 11.78 9.85 7.97
CA LEU A 157 11.58 8.60 8.70
C LEU A 157 12.05 8.64 10.14
N GLN A 158 12.60 9.76 10.61
CA GLN A 158 13.18 9.88 11.95
C GLN A 158 12.18 9.52 13.07
N GLU A 159 10.91 9.84 12.91
CA GLU A 159 9.85 9.49 13.85
C GLU A 159 8.93 8.36 13.36
N ALA A 160 9.17 7.84 12.17
CA ALA A 160 8.36 6.78 11.61
C ALA A 160 8.65 5.43 12.32
N ASN A 161 7.60 4.68 12.58
CA ASN A 161 7.71 3.33 13.11
C ASN A 161 7.36 2.27 12.06
N GLN A 162 6.65 2.67 11.00
CA GLN A 162 6.28 1.82 9.88
C GLN A 162 6.47 2.53 8.55
N ILE A 163 6.89 1.77 7.56
CA ILE A 163 6.84 2.19 6.16
C ILE A 163 6.08 1.18 5.34
N TYR A 164 5.54 1.65 4.23
CA TYR A 164 4.92 0.84 3.18
C TYR A 164 5.66 1.10 1.88
N ILE A 165 6.04 0.04 1.18
CA ILE A 165 6.59 0.12 -0.18
C ILE A 165 5.70 -0.75 -1.05
N ASP A 166 4.89 -0.12 -1.87
CA ASP A 166 3.82 -0.79 -2.60
C ASP A 166 3.49 -0.14 -3.96
N GLY A 167 2.65 -0.79 -4.66
CA GLY A 167 1.58 -0.42 -5.58
C GLY A 167 1.92 0.17 -6.92
N ALA A 168 2.90 1.01 -7.11
CA ALA A 168 3.12 1.61 -8.44
C ALA A 168 3.87 0.68 -9.39
N GLY A 169 4.79 -0.14 -8.89
CA GLY A 169 5.61 -1.07 -9.66
C GLY A 169 5.97 -2.34 -8.89
N GLU A 170 7.17 -2.84 -9.13
CA GLU A 170 7.74 -3.95 -8.37
C GLU A 170 8.98 -3.46 -7.62
N LEU A 171 8.91 -3.51 -6.30
CA LEU A 171 9.94 -2.93 -5.44
C LEU A 171 11.36 -3.50 -5.70
N PHE A 172 11.48 -4.80 -5.95
CA PHE A 172 12.78 -5.43 -6.24
C PHE A 172 13.26 -5.25 -7.69
N ALA A 173 12.40 -4.74 -8.60
CA ALA A 173 12.79 -4.34 -9.94
C ALA A 173 13.15 -2.84 -10.03
N SER A 174 12.79 -2.05 -9.02
CA SER A 174 13.05 -0.62 -8.92
C SER A 174 14.39 -0.34 -8.24
N GLU A 175 15.33 0.29 -8.94
CA GLU A 175 16.60 0.73 -8.33
C GLU A 175 16.36 1.77 -7.22
N LEU A 176 15.35 2.62 -7.38
CA LEU A 176 14.96 3.60 -6.38
C LEU A 176 14.45 2.93 -5.09
N CYS A 177 13.50 1.99 -5.21
CA CYS A 177 12.98 1.26 -4.05
C CYS A 177 14.07 0.43 -3.36
N LYS A 178 14.95 -0.22 -4.12
CA LYS A 178 16.10 -0.97 -3.56
C LYS A 178 17.06 -0.08 -2.77
N LYS A 179 17.36 1.12 -3.29
CA LYS A 179 18.18 2.10 -2.59
C LYS A 179 17.51 2.56 -1.28
N ILE A 180 16.21 2.83 -1.32
CA ILE A 180 15.42 3.19 -0.14
C ILE A 180 15.41 2.06 0.89
N LEU A 181 15.11 0.82 0.49
CA LEU A 181 15.14 -0.34 1.38
C LEU A 181 16.47 -0.45 2.12
N LEU A 182 17.58 -0.44 1.39
CA LEU A 182 18.90 -0.56 2.00
C LEU A 182 19.19 0.58 2.98
N LYS A 183 18.86 1.82 2.62
CA LYS A 183 19.05 2.97 3.50
C LYS A 183 18.20 2.87 4.77
N ILE A 184 16.94 2.46 4.67
CA ILE A 184 16.06 2.30 5.82
C ILE A 184 16.60 1.22 6.76
N THR A 185 16.90 0.03 6.24
CA THR A 185 17.36 -1.09 7.07
C THR A 185 18.70 -0.85 7.73
N THR A 186 19.54 0.01 7.14
CA THR A 186 20.84 0.38 7.73
C THR A 186 20.78 1.57 8.68
N THR A 187 19.86 2.53 8.44
CA THR A 187 19.77 3.76 9.22
C THR A 187 18.79 3.65 10.39
N TYR A 188 17.69 2.92 10.18
CA TYR A 188 16.57 2.83 11.14
C TYR A 188 16.23 1.36 11.48
N PRO A 189 17.01 0.70 12.32
CA PRO A 189 16.89 -0.74 12.59
C PRO A 189 15.55 -1.14 13.23
N ASN A 190 14.83 -0.20 13.81
CA ASN A 190 13.55 -0.44 14.49
C ASN A 190 12.33 -0.25 13.58
N ILE A 191 12.50 0.37 12.40
CA ILE A 191 11.41 0.58 11.47
C ILE A 191 10.89 -0.78 10.96
N LYS A 192 9.57 -0.91 10.92
CA LYS A 192 8.89 -2.08 10.35
C LYS A 192 8.44 -1.78 8.92
N ILE A 193 8.69 -2.74 8.05
CA ILE A 193 8.42 -2.64 6.62
C ILE A 193 7.18 -3.46 6.30
N ASN A 194 6.23 -2.83 5.63
CA ASN A 194 5.11 -3.47 4.97
C ASN A 194 5.35 -3.36 3.45
N MET A 195 5.29 -4.47 2.73
CA MET A 195 5.59 -4.48 1.30
C MET A 195 4.62 -5.31 0.50
N ILE A 196 4.40 -4.87 -0.74
CA ILE A 196 3.68 -5.63 -1.76
C ILE A 196 4.66 -5.95 -2.90
N THR A 197 4.68 -7.18 -3.35
CA THR A 197 5.55 -7.66 -4.43
C THR A 197 4.82 -8.66 -5.32
N ASN A 198 5.25 -8.80 -6.57
CA ASN A 198 4.78 -9.90 -7.42
C ASN A 198 5.43 -11.27 -7.08
N GLY A 199 6.36 -11.30 -6.15
CA GLY A 199 6.97 -12.50 -5.61
C GLY A 199 8.14 -13.07 -6.42
N ILE A 200 8.33 -12.68 -7.68
CA ILE A 200 9.38 -13.25 -8.55
C ILE A 200 10.79 -12.98 -8.02
N LEU A 201 10.97 -11.78 -7.44
CA LEU A 201 12.27 -11.32 -6.92
C LEU A 201 12.32 -11.32 -5.37
N ALA A 202 11.30 -11.84 -4.69
CA ALA A 202 11.26 -11.95 -3.23
C ALA A 202 12.08 -13.17 -2.73
N SER A 203 13.33 -13.29 -3.17
CA SER A 203 14.22 -14.42 -2.92
C SER A 203 15.05 -14.24 -1.64
N PRO A 204 15.61 -15.33 -1.08
CA PRO A 204 16.58 -15.26 0.04
C PRO A 204 17.73 -14.29 -0.21
N GLU A 205 18.27 -14.28 -1.44
CA GLU A 205 19.37 -13.40 -1.85
C GLU A 205 19.01 -11.92 -1.73
N ASN A 206 17.80 -11.53 -2.18
CA ASN A 206 17.34 -10.16 -2.04
C ASN A 206 17.01 -9.79 -0.59
N PHE A 207 16.50 -10.73 0.20
CA PHE A 207 16.28 -10.51 1.62
C PHE A 207 17.60 -10.26 2.36
N GLU A 208 18.64 -11.02 2.05
CA GLU A 208 19.98 -10.80 2.60
C GLU A 208 20.59 -9.48 2.11
N LYS A 209 20.59 -9.28 0.78
CA LYS A 209 21.19 -8.10 0.14
C LYS A 209 20.65 -6.78 0.67
N TYR A 210 19.34 -6.71 0.96
CA TYR A 210 18.68 -5.50 1.46
C TYR A 210 18.44 -5.53 2.98
N ASN A 211 19.05 -6.48 3.69
CA ASN A 211 19.00 -6.61 5.15
C ASN A 211 17.55 -6.63 5.68
N LEU A 212 16.67 -7.42 5.05
CA LEU A 212 15.22 -7.40 5.35
C LEU A 212 14.83 -8.26 6.54
N TYR A 213 15.69 -9.18 6.97
CA TYR A 213 15.40 -10.07 8.10
C TYR A 213 15.16 -9.27 9.38
N GLY A 214 14.05 -9.56 10.07
CA GLY A 214 13.65 -8.84 11.28
C GLY A 214 12.94 -7.49 11.05
N HIS A 215 12.95 -6.96 9.83
CA HIS A 215 12.26 -5.73 9.49
C HIS A 215 10.82 -5.93 9.01
N ILE A 216 10.49 -7.09 8.42
CA ILE A 216 9.21 -7.30 7.73
C ILE A 216 8.06 -7.47 8.74
N SER A 217 7.11 -6.54 8.74
CA SER A 217 5.85 -6.64 9.49
C SER A 217 4.75 -7.29 8.65
N SER A 218 4.56 -6.83 7.41
CA SER A 218 3.59 -7.39 6.47
C SER A 218 4.21 -7.60 5.11
N LEU A 219 3.96 -8.75 4.53
CA LEU A 219 4.32 -9.08 3.16
C LEU A 219 3.09 -9.55 2.41
N GLU A 220 2.84 -8.91 1.28
CA GLU A 220 1.75 -9.28 0.37
C GLU A 220 2.34 -9.71 -0.97
N VAL A 221 1.99 -10.91 -1.43
CA VAL A 221 2.41 -11.41 -2.75
C VAL A 221 1.25 -11.38 -3.71
N SER A 222 1.39 -10.60 -4.79
CA SER A 222 0.40 -10.46 -5.85
C SER A 222 0.53 -11.62 -6.85
N MET A 223 -0.09 -12.75 -6.54
CA MET A 223 0.01 -13.98 -7.32
C MET A 223 -1.10 -14.14 -8.36
N HIS A 224 -2.36 -13.81 -7.99
CA HIS A 224 -3.56 -13.77 -8.84
C HIS A 224 -3.99 -15.07 -9.53
N ALA A 225 -3.30 -16.19 -9.32
CA ALA A 225 -3.65 -17.49 -9.90
C ALA A 225 -3.08 -18.65 -9.08
N LEU A 226 -3.75 -19.80 -9.12
CA LEU A 226 -3.28 -21.03 -8.50
C LEU A 226 -2.44 -21.86 -9.47
N THR A 227 -2.89 -21.97 -10.72
CA THR A 227 -2.23 -22.82 -11.73
C THR A 227 -1.26 -22.00 -12.59
N LYS A 228 -0.20 -22.65 -13.07
CA LYS A 228 0.77 -22.04 -13.99
C LYS A 228 0.12 -21.53 -15.27
N GLU A 229 -0.88 -22.28 -15.76
CA GLU A 229 -1.60 -21.91 -16.98
C GLU A 229 -2.34 -20.57 -16.79
N THR A 230 -3.11 -20.43 -15.72
CA THR A 230 -3.86 -19.22 -15.40
C THR A 230 -2.91 -18.07 -15.07
N TYR A 231 -1.84 -18.35 -14.32
CA TYR A 231 -0.81 -17.35 -14.00
C TYR A 231 -0.20 -16.74 -15.26
N ASN A 232 0.22 -17.56 -16.23
CA ASN A 232 0.84 -17.11 -17.46
C ASN A 232 -0.11 -16.28 -18.35
N LYS A 233 -1.43 -16.53 -18.26
CA LYS A 233 -2.45 -15.72 -18.94
C LYS A 233 -2.62 -14.34 -18.30
N ILE A 234 -2.46 -14.24 -16.98
CA ILE A 234 -2.73 -13.03 -16.20
C ILE A 234 -1.46 -12.18 -16.02
N VAL A 235 -0.34 -12.82 -15.68
CA VAL A 235 0.93 -12.16 -15.36
C VAL A 235 1.89 -12.32 -16.52
N LEU A 236 1.76 -11.43 -17.52
CA LEU A 236 2.57 -11.51 -18.74
C LEU A 236 4.04 -11.22 -18.45
N GLY A 237 4.91 -12.13 -18.87
CA GLY A 237 6.36 -12.07 -18.58
C GLY A 237 6.71 -12.54 -17.17
N GLY A 238 5.76 -13.09 -16.43
CA GLY A 238 5.98 -13.66 -15.10
C GLY A 238 6.70 -15.01 -15.16
N ASP A 239 7.25 -15.40 -14.01
CA ASP A 239 7.91 -16.68 -13.78
C ASP A 239 7.23 -17.41 -12.61
N TYR A 240 6.25 -18.26 -12.94
CA TYR A 240 5.47 -19.00 -11.95
C TYR A 240 6.33 -19.86 -11.04
N ASP A 241 7.33 -20.55 -11.62
CA ASP A 241 8.17 -21.50 -10.88
C ASP A 241 9.04 -20.75 -9.84
N LYS A 242 9.55 -19.56 -10.21
CA LYS A 242 10.25 -18.68 -9.25
C LYS A 242 9.33 -18.18 -8.15
N VAL A 243 8.11 -17.77 -8.48
CA VAL A 243 7.14 -17.34 -7.45
C VAL A 243 6.89 -18.49 -6.47
N MET A 244 6.64 -19.70 -6.98
CA MET A 244 6.41 -20.87 -6.13
C MET A 244 7.61 -21.22 -5.24
N ALA A 245 8.82 -21.13 -5.77
CA ALA A 245 10.05 -21.32 -4.98
C ALA A 245 10.20 -20.26 -3.87
N ASN A 246 9.94 -19.00 -4.22
CA ASN A 246 9.99 -17.90 -3.25
C ASN A 246 8.85 -17.99 -2.21
N LEU A 247 7.65 -18.43 -2.59
CA LEU A 247 6.57 -18.65 -1.62
C LEU A 247 6.92 -19.74 -0.58
N LYS A 248 7.66 -20.77 -0.96
CA LYS A 248 8.18 -21.75 -0.02
C LYS A 248 9.12 -21.09 1.01
N PHE A 249 10.08 -20.29 0.55
CA PHE A 249 10.98 -19.53 1.42
C PHE A 249 10.21 -18.57 2.35
N LEU A 250 9.25 -17.81 1.82
CA LEU A 250 8.44 -16.88 2.60
C LEU A 250 7.54 -17.61 3.62
N SER A 251 7.04 -18.81 3.30
CA SER A 251 6.33 -19.66 4.24
C SER A 251 7.23 -20.09 5.41
N GLU A 252 8.47 -20.50 5.14
CA GLU A 252 9.44 -20.84 6.17
C GLU A 252 9.76 -19.62 7.06
N LEU A 253 9.95 -18.44 6.48
CA LEU A 253 10.09 -17.20 7.24
C LEU A 253 8.88 -16.89 8.12
N LYS A 254 7.66 -17.11 7.60
CA LYS A 254 6.43 -16.92 8.36
C LYS A 254 6.36 -17.86 9.55
N GLN A 255 6.68 -19.13 9.37
CA GLN A 255 6.69 -20.14 10.44
C GLN A 255 7.70 -19.82 11.53
N ASN A 256 8.85 -19.25 11.16
CA ASN A 256 9.90 -18.82 12.07
C ASN A 256 9.72 -17.40 12.65
N ASN A 257 8.50 -16.84 12.56
CA ASN A 257 8.16 -15.49 13.00
C ASN A 257 8.96 -14.34 12.35
N GLY A 258 9.60 -14.60 11.20
CA GLY A 258 10.31 -13.58 10.43
C GLY A 258 9.39 -12.61 9.69
N ILE A 259 8.13 -13.00 9.49
CA ILE A 259 7.06 -12.17 8.92
C ILE A 259 5.84 -12.24 9.85
N LYS A 260 5.32 -11.08 10.31
CA LYS A 260 4.14 -11.08 11.20
C LYS A 260 2.85 -11.36 10.43
N ARG A 261 2.66 -10.75 9.27
CA ARG A 261 1.47 -10.91 8.42
C ARG A 261 1.91 -11.30 7.02
N PHE A 262 1.40 -12.42 6.53
CA PHE A 262 1.69 -12.93 5.19
C PHE A 262 0.38 -13.09 4.41
N TRP A 263 0.30 -12.44 3.24
CA TRP A 263 -0.89 -12.39 2.43
C TRP A 263 -0.60 -12.77 0.98
N LEU A 264 -1.55 -13.41 0.36
CA LEU A 264 -1.60 -13.56 -1.09
C LEU A 264 -2.75 -12.71 -1.65
N ASN A 265 -2.43 -11.83 -2.60
CA ASN A 265 -3.42 -11.00 -3.28
C ASN A 265 -3.91 -11.70 -4.54
N PHE A 266 -5.23 -11.67 -4.75
CA PHE A 266 -5.91 -12.30 -5.87
C PHE A 266 -6.98 -11.35 -6.40
N VAL A 267 -6.70 -10.70 -7.54
CA VAL A 267 -7.69 -9.87 -8.25
C VAL A 267 -8.58 -10.80 -9.09
N VAL A 268 -9.83 -10.93 -8.66
CA VAL A 268 -10.81 -11.84 -9.26
C VAL A 268 -11.28 -11.31 -10.61
N ASN A 269 -11.22 -12.16 -11.62
CA ASN A 269 -11.69 -11.89 -12.98
C ASN A 269 -12.12 -13.19 -13.68
N ALA A 270 -12.68 -13.09 -14.88
CA ALA A 270 -13.21 -14.26 -15.61
C ALA A 270 -12.18 -15.37 -15.89
N TYR A 271 -10.88 -15.08 -15.85
CA TYR A 271 -9.83 -16.09 -16.11
C TYR A 271 -9.47 -16.92 -14.86
N ASN A 272 -9.73 -16.41 -13.65
CA ASN A 272 -9.22 -17.03 -12.43
C ASN A 272 -10.27 -17.29 -11.33
N TYR A 273 -11.51 -16.81 -11.45
CA TYR A 273 -12.51 -16.96 -10.38
C TYR A 273 -12.75 -18.41 -9.95
N GLN A 274 -12.63 -19.37 -10.87
CA GLN A 274 -12.80 -20.80 -10.59
C GLN A 274 -11.71 -21.36 -9.67
N GLU A 275 -10.56 -20.68 -9.60
CA GLU A 275 -9.44 -21.10 -8.75
C GLU A 275 -9.54 -20.61 -7.31
N MET A 276 -10.48 -19.72 -6.96
CA MET A 276 -10.56 -19.05 -5.65
C MET A 276 -10.52 -20.02 -4.47
N VAL A 277 -11.32 -21.09 -4.51
CA VAL A 277 -11.38 -22.08 -3.42
C VAL A 277 -10.06 -22.86 -3.28
N GLY A 278 -9.48 -23.26 -4.40
CA GLY A 278 -8.17 -23.92 -4.43
C GLY A 278 -7.05 -23.01 -3.95
N PHE A 279 -7.09 -21.74 -4.39
CA PHE A 279 -6.13 -20.72 -3.98
C PHE A 279 -6.17 -20.43 -2.48
N GLN A 280 -7.37 -20.34 -1.88
CA GLN A 280 -7.53 -20.20 -0.42
C GLN A 280 -6.92 -21.38 0.34
N LYS A 281 -7.17 -22.64 -0.14
CA LYS A 281 -6.58 -23.84 0.48
C LYS A 281 -5.06 -23.85 0.38
N PHE A 282 -4.53 -23.46 -0.78
CA PHE A 282 -3.08 -23.30 -0.99
C PHE A 282 -2.48 -22.27 -0.05
N ALA A 283 -3.05 -21.06 0.01
CA ALA A 283 -2.58 -20.01 0.91
C ALA A 283 -2.54 -20.48 2.37
N ASN A 284 -3.60 -21.11 2.84
CA ASN A 284 -3.66 -21.67 4.20
C ASN A 284 -2.54 -22.70 4.45
N SER A 285 -2.21 -23.53 3.47
CA SER A 285 -1.15 -24.55 3.60
C SER A 285 0.25 -23.97 3.78
N ILE A 286 0.48 -22.73 3.33
CA ILE A 286 1.75 -22.01 3.47
C ILE A 286 1.72 -20.94 4.57
N GLY A 287 0.68 -20.90 5.40
CA GLY A 287 0.51 -19.94 6.49
C GLY A 287 0.18 -18.52 6.05
N ALA A 288 -0.32 -18.35 4.81
CA ALA A 288 -0.76 -17.08 4.28
C ALA A 288 -2.29 -16.89 4.41
N MET A 289 -2.72 -15.65 4.55
CA MET A 289 -4.10 -15.22 4.35
C MET A 289 -4.32 -14.82 2.90
N VAL A 290 -5.56 -14.68 2.45
CA VAL A 290 -5.88 -14.24 1.10
C VAL A 290 -6.68 -12.94 1.12
N ASN A 291 -6.29 -12.02 0.25
CA ASN A 291 -7.10 -10.87 -0.14
C ASN A 291 -7.71 -11.14 -1.52
N PHE A 292 -9.01 -11.37 -1.58
CA PHE A 292 -9.75 -11.38 -2.84
C PHE A 292 -10.23 -9.97 -3.13
N TRP A 293 -9.74 -9.42 -4.26
CA TRP A 293 -10.11 -8.10 -4.73
C TRP A 293 -10.96 -8.21 -5.97
N GLU A 294 -12.05 -7.47 -6.01
CA GLU A 294 -12.82 -7.29 -7.24
C GLU A 294 -11.97 -6.54 -8.28
N TYR A 295 -11.99 -7.00 -9.53
CA TYR A 295 -11.35 -6.26 -10.62
C TYR A 295 -12.09 -4.94 -10.84
N ARG A 296 -11.35 -3.85 -10.89
CA ARG A 296 -11.86 -2.50 -11.18
C ARG A 296 -11.11 -1.89 -12.36
N LYS A 297 -11.82 -1.11 -13.18
CA LYS A 297 -11.19 -0.38 -14.28
C LYS A 297 -10.16 0.61 -13.74
N TRP A 298 -8.96 0.55 -14.32
CA TRP A 298 -7.89 1.51 -14.03
C TRP A 298 -7.73 2.56 -15.14
N GLY A 299 -8.47 2.45 -16.26
CA GLY A 299 -8.39 3.31 -17.44
C GLY A 299 -7.20 3.04 -18.37
N SER A 300 -6.32 2.11 -18.00
CA SER A 300 -5.11 1.78 -18.76
C SER A 300 -4.76 0.29 -18.77
N ALA A 301 -5.57 -0.56 -18.14
CA ALA A 301 -5.34 -2.00 -18.12
C ALA A 301 -5.88 -2.64 -19.41
N LYS A 302 -5.20 -3.70 -19.88
CA LYS A 302 -5.65 -4.47 -21.05
C LYS A 302 -7.05 -5.05 -20.90
N LEU A 303 -7.43 -5.43 -19.66
CA LEU A 303 -8.77 -5.93 -19.36
C LEU A 303 -9.84 -4.84 -19.39
N ASP A 304 -9.49 -3.56 -19.31
CA ASP A 304 -10.47 -2.47 -19.33
C ASP A 304 -11.29 -2.43 -20.62
N GLU A 305 -10.69 -2.85 -21.75
CA GLU A 305 -11.36 -2.97 -23.04
C GLU A 305 -12.45 -4.05 -23.05
N LYS A 306 -12.32 -5.05 -22.17
CA LYS A 306 -13.24 -6.18 -22.04
C LYS A 306 -13.90 -6.24 -20.67
N TYR A 307 -14.04 -5.10 -20.02
CA TYR A 307 -14.51 -5.05 -18.63
C TYR A 307 -15.82 -5.82 -18.42
N ASP A 308 -16.82 -5.60 -19.28
CA ASP A 308 -18.14 -6.23 -19.16
C ASP A 308 -18.11 -7.75 -19.40
N GLU A 309 -17.04 -8.26 -20.07
CA GLU A 309 -16.84 -9.70 -20.30
C GLU A 309 -16.02 -10.37 -19.18
N VAL A 310 -15.18 -9.60 -18.45
CA VAL A 310 -14.21 -10.15 -17.51
C VAL A 310 -14.47 -9.78 -16.04
N ALA A 311 -15.31 -8.80 -15.77
CA ALA A 311 -15.81 -8.54 -14.43
C ALA A 311 -16.78 -9.65 -14.02
N VAL A 312 -16.59 -10.21 -12.82
CA VAL A 312 -17.36 -11.37 -12.33
C VAL A 312 -18.48 -10.95 -11.38
N PHE A 313 -18.47 -9.68 -10.96
CA PHE A 313 -19.43 -9.12 -10.00
C PHE A 313 -20.04 -7.81 -10.51
#